data_2dacbeffa64f5beefa28e5adab48357f
#
_entry.id   2dacbeffa64f5beefa28e5adab48357f
#
_cell.length_a   1.000
_cell.length_b   1.000
_cell.length_c   1.000
_cell.angle_alpha   90.00
_cell.angle_beta   90.00
_cell.angle_gamma   90.00
#
_symmetry.space_group_name_H-M   'P 1'
#
loop_
_entity.id
_entity.type
_entity.pdbx_description
1 polymer ?
#
loop_
_entity_poly.entity_id
_entity_poly.type
_entity_poly.pdbx_seq_one_letter_code
_entity_poly.pdbx_strand_id
1 'polypeptide(L)'
;MRRPFLFMEAELKHPTPLIQEADRCVACGLCLPYCPTYRKTQSEADSPRGRIQAIKAVIEGKLKASPRFAQHIDLCLSCRACESACPNGVRYGALADHARAMIAAPQNRKQRALDWILEHRPATAFAGRIARFAQISGLRGIAAKFFPALAFAENLLPEIPPQQSWKPCYPADNAQGEVALFLGCATSVADPDTLRATIYVLNCLGYTVRVPQNQSCCGGIARQSGAAETSARMLEKNARAFGENLPVISVASGCGCGLRDHLGERVTDISAFLAAADWGD
;
A
#
# COMPACT_ATOMS: atom_id res chain seq x y z
N MET A 1 6.39 0.73 22.08
CA MET A 1 7.47 1.09 21.14
C MET A 1 7.53 0.04 20.04
N ARG A 2 7.03 0.34 18.84
CA ARG A 2 7.12 -0.55 17.67
C ARG A 2 8.45 -0.26 16.97
N ARG A 3 9.24 -1.30 16.69
CA ARG A 3 10.57 -1.18 16.08
C ARG A 3 10.45 -0.74 14.62
N PRO A 4 11.29 0.19 14.12
CA PRO A 4 11.25 0.65 12.74
C PRO A 4 11.67 -0.44 11.75
N PHE A 5 11.28 -0.28 10.48
CA PHE A 5 11.41 -1.24 9.37
C PHE A 5 12.85 -1.75 9.10
N LEU A 6 13.88 -1.02 9.51
CA LEU A 6 15.27 -1.48 9.48
C LEU A 6 15.49 -2.80 10.25
N PHE A 7 14.66 -3.06 11.27
CA PHE A 7 14.64 -4.34 11.96
C PHE A 7 13.99 -5.45 11.12
N MET A 8 13.04 -5.10 10.21
CA MET A 8 12.40 -6.10 9.33
C MET A 8 13.35 -6.65 8.27
N GLU A 9 14.30 -5.87 7.73
CA GLU A 9 15.31 -6.40 6.78
C GLU A 9 16.28 -7.38 7.46
N ALA A 10 16.64 -7.13 8.71
CA ALA A 10 17.44 -8.06 9.50
C ALA A 10 16.63 -9.31 9.91
N GLU A 11 15.34 -9.13 10.21
CA GLU A 11 14.39 -10.22 10.55
C GLU A 11 14.03 -11.09 9.34
N LEU A 12 14.03 -10.55 8.12
CA LEU A 12 13.82 -11.31 6.87
C LEU A 12 14.94 -12.32 6.59
N LYS A 13 16.14 -12.11 7.15
CA LYS A 13 17.28 -13.04 7.02
C LYS A 13 17.29 -14.15 8.07
N HIS A 14 16.50 -14.02 9.16
CA HIS A 14 16.42 -14.99 10.24
C HIS A 14 14.98 -15.47 10.42
N PRO A 15 14.68 -16.78 10.27
CA PRO A 15 13.32 -17.34 10.37
C PRO A 15 12.71 -17.23 11.76
N THR A 16 13.51 -17.10 12.80
CA THR A 16 13.08 -17.11 14.22
C THR A 16 12.04 -16.03 14.56
N PRO A 17 12.20 -14.74 14.19
CA PRO A 17 11.20 -13.72 14.52
C PRO A 17 9.86 -13.92 13.79
N LEU A 18 9.89 -14.46 12.58
CA LEU A 18 8.66 -14.75 11.81
C LEU A 18 7.90 -15.94 12.38
N ILE A 19 8.61 -16.97 12.84
CA ILE A 19 8.00 -18.10 13.53
C ILE A 19 7.36 -17.61 14.84
N GLN A 20 8.05 -16.79 15.62
CA GLN A 20 7.50 -16.19 16.84
C GLN A 20 6.25 -15.33 16.56
N GLU A 21 6.23 -14.58 15.46
CA GLU A 21 5.04 -13.82 15.07
C GLU A 21 3.88 -14.75 14.66
N ALA A 22 4.17 -15.84 13.94
CA ALA A 22 3.17 -16.84 13.57
C ALA A 22 2.62 -17.60 14.80
N ASP A 23 3.46 -17.84 15.81
CA ASP A 23 3.10 -18.53 17.06
C ASP A 23 2.15 -17.71 17.96
N ARG A 24 2.08 -16.40 17.76
CA ARG A 24 1.06 -15.58 18.42
C ARG A 24 -0.36 -15.92 17.98
N CYS A 25 -0.51 -16.64 16.85
CA CYS A 25 -1.81 -17.05 16.35
C CYS A 25 -2.30 -18.31 17.06
N VAL A 26 -3.27 -18.16 17.94
CA VAL A 26 -3.93 -19.27 18.66
C VAL A 26 -5.10 -19.89 17.87
N ALA A 27 -5.22 -19.59 16.60
CA ALA A 27 -6.25 -20.12 15.69
C ALA A 27 -7.71 -19.92 16.14
N CYS A 28 -8.01 -18.91 16.97
CA CYS A 28 -9.33 -18.66 17.57
C CYS A 28 -10.46 -18.36 16.55
N GLY A 29 -10.11 -17.93 15.33
CA GLY A 29 -11.08 -17.71 14.25
C GLY A 29 -11.73 -16.32 14.23
N LEU A 30 -11.47 -15.42 15.17
CA LEU A 30 -12.05 -14.07 15.21
C LEU A 30 -11.75 -13.23 13.95
N CYS A 31 -10.69 -13.55 13.22
CA CYS A 31 -10.34 -12.90 11.95
C CYS A 31 -11.17 -13.38 10.74
N LEU A 32 -11.87 -14.50 10.83
CA LEU A 32 -12.58 -15.12 9.70
C LEU A 32 -13.68 -14.24 9.12
N PRO A 33 -14.59 -13.64 9.92
CA PRO A 33 -15.66 -12.79 9.42
C PRO A 33 -15.14 -11.54 8.68
N TYR A 34 -13.93 -11.10 9.01
CA TYR A 34 -13.32 -9.89 8.44
C TYR A 34 -12.49 -10.16 7.17
N CYS A 35 -12.25 -11.44 6.84
CA CYS A 35 -11.46 -11.81 5.67
C CYS A 35 -12.32 -11.91 4.41
N PRO A 36 -12.15 -11.01 3.41
CA PRO A 36 -12.96 -11.02 2.20
C PRO A 36 -12.75 -12.30 1.37
N THR A 37 -11.53 -12.83 1.31
CA THR A 37 -11.25 -14.06 0.56
C THR A 37 -11.88 -15.28 1.22
N TYR A 38 -11.74 -15.43 2.54
CA TYR A 38 -12.41 -16.50 3.26
C TYR A 38 -13.93 -16.44 3.11
N ARG A 39 -14.53 -15.26 3.24
CA ARG A 39 -15.99 -15.08 3.06
C ARG A 39 -16.47 -15.52 1.68
N LYS A 40 -15.63 -15.36 0.65
CA LYS A 40 -15.96 -15.74 -0.72
C LYS A 40 -15.73 -17.23 -1.00
N THR A 41 -14.61 -17.80 -0.52
CA THR A 41 -14.21 -19.17 -0.85
C THR A 41 -14.67 -20.21 0.16
N GLN A 42 -14.92 -19.81 1.40
CA GLN A 42 -15.17 -20.68 2.56
C GLN A 42 -14.08 -21.73 2.79
N SER A 43 -12.90 -21.51 2.19
CA SER A 43 -11.73 -22.38 2.30
C SER A 43 -10.86 -21.92 3.46
N GLU A 44 -10.53 -22.85 4.36
CA GLU A 44 -9.63 -22.56 5.49
C GLU A 44 -8.23 -22.16 4.99
N ALA A 45 -7.77 -22.72 3.87
CA ALA A 45 -6.49 -22.35 3.25
C ALA A 45 -6.44 -20.88 2.80
N ASP A 46 -7.61 -20.26 2.55
CA ASP A 46 -7.75 -18.85 2.17
C ASP A 46 -8.07 -17.96 3.37
N SER A 47 -8.15 -18.53 4.57
CA SER A 47 -8.36 -17.79 5.81
C SER A 47 -7.05 -17.18 6.32
N PRO A 48 -7.10 -16.10 7.14
CA PRO A 48 -5.90 -15.54 7.73
C PRO A 48 -5.13 -16.55 8.59
N ARG A 49 -5.83 -17.29 9.46
CA ARG A 49 -5.20 -18.28 10.34
C ARG A 49 -4.64 -19.47 9.54
N GLY A 50 -5.36 -19.93 8.52
CA GLY A 50 -4.89 -21.01 7.64
C GLY A 50 -3.62 -20.62 6.88
N ARG A 51 -3.57 -19.40 6.34
CA ARG A 51 -2.36 -18.85 5.71
C ARG A 51 -1.21 -18.73 6.71
N ILE A 52 -1.45 -18.26 7.94
CA ILE A 52 -0.41 -18.19 8.98
C ILE A 52 0.19 -19.57 9.24
N GLN A 53 -0.64 -20.60 9.42
CA GLN A 53 -0.16 -21.96 9.64
C GLN A 53 0.60 -22.52 8.43
N ALA A 54 0.14 -22.24 7.21
CA ALA A 54 0.83 -22.65 6.00
C ALA A 54 2.20 -21.95 5.86
N ILE A 55 2.27 -20.64 6.12
CA ILE A 55 3.52 -19.86 6.11
C ILE A 55 4.50 -20.43 7.15
N LYS A 56 4.04 -20.64 8.38
CA LYS A 56 4.85 -21.24 9.44
C LYS A 56 5.40 -22.61 9.03
N ALA A 57 4.56 -23.48 8.50
CA ALA A 57 4.96 -24.81 8.06
C ALA A 57 6.01 -24.76 6.92
N VAL A 58 5.93 -23.77 6.02
CA VAL A 58 6.93 -23.57 4.97
C VAL A 58 8.26 -23.07 5.57
N ILE A 59 8.23 -22.10 6.48
CA ILE A 59 9.43 -21.56 7.14
C ILE A 59 10.15 -22.67 7.96
N GLU A 60 9.38 -23.53 8.63
CA GLU A 60 9.91 -24.67 9.40
C GLU A 60 10.36 -25.86 8.51
N GLY A 61 10.21 -25.76 7.20
CA GLY A 61 10.57 -26.84 6.26
C GLY A 61 9.62 -28.05 6.29
N LYS A 62 8.49 -27.97 7.00
CA LYS A 62 7.46 -29.03 7.08
C LYS A 62 6.59 -29.09 5.82
N LEU A 63 6.48 -27.98 5.10
CA LEU A 63 5.73 -27.85 3.85
C LEU A 63 6.61 -27.18 2.78
N LYS A 64 6.50 -27.64 1.53
CA LYS A 64 7.17 -26.98 0.40
C LYS A 64 6.38 -25.76 -0.05
N ALA A 65 7.08 -24.70 -0.47
CA ALA A 65 6.50 -23.54 -1.15
C ALA A 65 6.02 -23.94 -2.57
N SER A 66 4.93 -24.70 -2.62
CA SER A 66 4.36 -25.25 -3.85
C SER A 66 3.54 -24.20 -4.61
N PRO A 67 3.22 -24.42 -5.91
CA PRO A 67 2.30 -23.53 -6.67
C PRO A 67 0.94 -23.36 -5.98
N ARG A 68 0.44 -24.40 -5.28
CA ARG A 68 -0.81 -24.31 -4.53
C ARG A 68 -0.67 -23.40 -3.29
N PHE A 69 0.46 -23.47 -2.58
CA PHE A 69 0.76 -22.52 -1.50
C PHE A 69 0.79 -21.09 -2.05
N ALA A 70 1.51 -20.86 -3.16
CA ALA A 70 1.58 -19.55 -3.81
C ALA A 70 0.18 -19.03 -4.17
N GLN A 71 -0.69 -19.85 -4.75
CA GLN A 71 -2.05 -19.48 -5.07
C GLN A 71 -2.84 -18.97 -3.86
N HIS A 72 -2.76 -19.64 -2.71
CA HIS A 72 -3.45 -19.20 -1.49
C HIS A 72 -2.89 -17.89 -0.93
N ILE A 73 -1.57 -17.66 -1.05
CA ILE A 73 -0.94 -16.40 -0.65
C ILE A 73 -1.34 -15.25 -1.60
N ASP A 74 -1.36 -15.51 -2.91
CA ASP A 74 -1.68 -14.50 -3.94
C ASP A 74 -3.14 -14.07 -3.90
N LEU A 75 -4.07 -14.95 -3.51
CA LEU A 75 -5.46 -14.59 -3.29
C LEU A 75 -5.67 -13.58 -2.16
N CYS A 76 -4.69 -13.37 -1.28
CA CYS A 76 -4.81 -12.41 -0.20
C CYS A 76 -4.76 -10.96 -0.72
N LEU A 77 -5.80 -10.17 -0.42
CA LEU A 77 -5.90 -8.77 -0.81
C LEU A 77 -5.01 -7.82 0.00
N SER A 78 -4.23 -8.30 0.97
CA SER A 78 -3.39 -7.48 1.87
C SER A 78 -4.15 -6.34 2.58
N CYS A 79 -5.45 -6.47 2.76
CA CYS A 79 -6.30 -5.45 3.39
C CYS A 79 -6.07 -5.30 4.90
N ARG A 80 -5.39 -6.26 5.55
CA ARG A 80 -5.04 -6.30 6.99
C ARG A 80 -6.22 -6.19 7.97
N ALA A 81 -7.47 -6.34 7.52
CA ALA A 81 -8.64 -6.36 8.40
C ALA A 81 -8.53 -7.48 9.48
N CYS A 82 -7.82 -8.55 9.19
CA CYS A 82 -7.53 -9.62 10.14
C CYS A 82 -6.62 -9.20 11.30
N GLU A 83 -5.73 -8.20 11.09
CA GLU A 83 -4.87 -7.65 12.15
C GLU A 83 -5.69 -6.84 13.15
N SER A 84 -6.61 -6.00 12.64
CA SER A 84 -7.51 -5.19 13.49
C SER A 84 -8.45 -6.06 14.33
N ALA A 85 -8.83 -7.24 13.81
CA ALA A 85 -9.70 -8.19 14.51
C ALA A 85 -8.93 -9.14 15.46
N CYS A 86 -7.60 -9.10 15.47
CA CYS A 86 -6.80 -10.05 16.23
C CYS A 86 -6.53 -9.59 17.66
N PRO A 87 -7.06 -10.27 18.71
CA PRO A 87 -6.80 -9.88 20.10
C PRO A 87 -5.32 -10.07 20.49
N ASN A 88 -4.62 -11.01 19.85
CA ASN A 88 -3.18 -11.23 20.09
C ASN A 88 -2.29 -10.30 19.26
N GLY A 89 -2.85 -9.41 18.45
CA GLY A 89 -2.12 -8.43 17.67
C GLY A 89 -1.12 -9.05 16.68
N VAL A 90 -1.48 -10.19 16.04
CA VAL A 90 -0.64 -10.83 15.01
C VAL A 90 -0.46 -9.91 13.83
N ARG A 91 0.78 -9.60 13.48
CA ARG A 91 1.14 -8.79 12.29
C ARG A 91 1.13 -9.65 11.04
N TYR A 92 -0.07 -10.03 10.60
CA TYR A 92 -0.26 -10.90 9.44
C TYR A 92 0.38 -10.34 8.16
N GLY A 93 0.35 -9.03 7.96
CA GLY A 93 0.96 -8.37 6.80
C GLY A 93 2.44 -8.70 6.67
N ALA A 94 3.19 -8.69 7.77
CA ALA A 94 4.62 -9.05 7.76
C ALA A 94 4.84 -10.50 7.34
N LEU A 95 4.00 -11.43 7.81
CA LEU A 95 4.05 -12.84 7.41
C LEU A 95 3.71 -13.02 5.93
N ALA A 96 2.67 -12.35 5.44
CA ALA A 96 2.24 -12.43 4.04
C ALA A 96 3.29 -11.84 3.09
N ASP A 97 3.89 -10.71 3.46
CA ASP A 97 4.94 -10.05 2.67
C ASP A 97 6.19 -10.93 2.56
N HIS A 98 6.58 -11.59 3.67
CA HIS A 98 7.66 -12.57 3.67
C HIS A 98 7.33 -13.78 2.78
N ALA A 99 6.13 -14.34 2.90
CA ALA A 99 5.70 -15.46 2.08
C ALA A 99 5.73 -15.12 0.59
N ARG A 100 5.30 -13.91 0.20
CA ARG A 100 5.41 -13.43 -1.18
C ARG A 100 6.85 -13.31 -1.65
N ALA A 101 7.74 -12.78 -0.80
CA ALA A 101 9.17 -12.70 -1.15
C ALA A 101 9.78 -14.09 -1.36
N MET A 102 9.35 -15.11 -0.58
CA MET A 102 9.84 -16.50 -0.72
C MET A 102 9.38 -17.16 -2.03
N ILE A 103 8.17 -16.86 -2.50
CA ILE A 103 7.60 -17.48 -3.72
C ILE A 103 7.82 -16.64 -4.98
N ALA A 104 8.31 -15.41 -4.84
CA ALA A 104 8.49 -14.50 -5.96
C ALA A 104 9.49 -15.04 -6.98
N ALA A 105 9.09 -15.02 -8.25
CA ALA A 105 10.02 -15.20 -9.34
C ALA A 105 10.93 -13.97 -9.49
N PRO A 106 12.15 -14.12 -10.03
CA PRO A 106 13.01 -12.98 -10.32
C PRO A 106 12.27 -11.94 -11.19
N GLN A 107 12.34 -10.68 -10.77
CA GLN A 107 11.66 -9.60 -11.48
C GLN A 107 12.12 -9.51 -12.95
N ASN A 108 11.17 -9.53 -13.86
CA ASN A 108 11.41 -9.31 -15.27
C ASN A 108 11.64 -7.80 -15.58
N ARG A 109 12.08 -7.49 -16.81
CA ARG A 109 12.36 -6.11 -17.23
C ARG A 109 11.13 -5.19 -17.12
N LYS A 110 9.93 -5.73 -17.40
CA LYS A 110 8.67 -4.95 -17.35
C LYS A 110 8.32 -4.55 -15.92
N GLN A 111 8.45 -5.49 -14.97
CA GLN A 111 8.23 -5.21 -13.55
C GLN A 111 9.22 -4.16 -13.02
N ARG A 112 10.51 -4.31 -13.34
CA ARG A 112 11.53 -3.30 -12.95
C ARG A 112 11.25 -1.92 -13.53
N ALA A 113 10.80 -1.85 -14.80
CA ALA A 113 10.42 -0.59 -15.42
C ALA A 113 9.17 0.03 -14.75
N LEU A 114 8.17 -0.78 -14.41
CA LEU A 114 6.99 -0.33 -13.67
C LEU A 114 7.38 0.22 -12.30
N ASP A 115 8.17 -0.51 -11.54
CA ASP A 115 8.64 -0.10 -10.22
C ASP A 115 9.43 1.22 -10.31
N TRP A 116 10.29 1.37 -11.32
CA TRP A 116 11.01 2.61 -11.57
C TRP A 116 10.07 3.78 -11.87
N ILE A 117 9.05 3.58 -12.71
CA ILE A 117 8.04 4.60 -13.00
C ILE A 117 7.32 5.01 -11.71
N LEU A 118 6.88 4.05 -10.90
CA LEU A 118 6.15 4.30 -9.65
C LEU A 118 7.02 4.97 -8.58
N GLU A 119 8.31 4.69 -8.56
CA GLU A 119 9.28 5.31 -7.66
C GLU A 119 9.51 6.80 -7.99
N HIS A 120 9.39 7.18 -9.28
CA HIS A 120 9.70 8.52 -9.75
C HIS A 120 8.44 9.28 -10.15
N ARG A 121 8.00 10.20 -9.30
CA ARG A 121 6.78 11.00 -9.52
C ARG A 121 6.69 11.68 -10.89
N PRO A 122 7.76 12.31 -11.43
CA PRO A 122 7.70 12.87 -12.78
C PRO A 122 7.39 11.83 -13.86
N ALA A 123 7.96 10.63 -13.73
CA ALA A 123 7.70 9.51 -14.65
C ALA A 123 6.25 9.01 -14.51
N THR A 124 5.73 8.90 -13.28
CA THR A 124 4.33 8.53 -13.01
C THR A 124 3.37 9.56 -13.62
N ALA A 125 3.62 10.85 -13.43
CA ALA A 125 2.81 11.92 -14.01
C ALA A 125 2.87 11.93 -15.54
N PHE A 126 4.04 11.66 -16.13
CA PHE A 126 4.21 11.52 -17.58
C PHE A 126 3.44 10.31 -18.13
N ALA A 127 3.53 9.16 -17.46
CA ALA A 127 2.76 7.98 -17.80
C ALA A 127 1.24 8.25 -17.73
N GLY A 128 0.78 9.00 -16.71
CA GLY A 128 -0.60 9.45 -16.60
C GLY A 128 -1.04 10.35 -17.77
N ARG A 129 -0.18 11.26 -18.24
CA ARG A 129 -0.48 12.08 -19.43
C ARG A 129 -0.63 11.24 -20.70
N ILE A 130 0.26 10.27 -20.89
CA ILE A 130 0.18 9.32 -22.03
C ILE A 130 -1.12 8.52 -21.95
N ALA A 131 -1.43 7.95 -20.78
CA ALA A 131 -2.63 7.16 -20.59
C ALA A 131 -3.91 8.00 -20.86
N ARG A 132 -3.97 9.24 -20.35
CA ARG A 132 -5.06 10.17 -20.65
C ARG A 132 -5.14 10.48 -22.15
N PHE A 133 -4.02 10.80 -22.78
CA PHE A 133 -4.00 11.03 -24.23
C PHE A 133 -4.54 9.84 -25.02
N ALA A 134 -4.14 8.63 -24.67
CA ALA A 134 -4.68 7.42 -25.27
C ALA A 134 -6.19 7.27 -25.02
N GLN A 135 -6.70 7.72 -23.86
CA GLN A 135 -8.12 7.71 -23.55
C GLN A 135 -8.93 8.68 -24.41
N ILE A 136 -8.46 9.91 -24.61
CA ILE A 136 -9.22 10.96 -25.34
C ILE A 136 -9.03 10.91 -26.86
N SER A 137 -7.95 10.33 -27.37
CA SER A 137 -7.62 10.30 -28.80
C SER A 137 -8.34 9.20 -29.58
N GLY A 138 -9.11 8.32 -28.91
CA GLY A 138 -9.77 7.18 -29.56
C GLY A 138 -8.84 6.05 -30.00
N LEU A 139 -7.51 6.21 -29.82
CA LEU A 139 -6.49 5.17 -30.09
C LEU A 139 -6.77 3.87 -29.34
N ARG A 140 -7.46 3.97 -28.22
CA ARG A 140 -7.97 2.87 -27.40
C ARG A 140 -8.78 1.86 -28.21
N GLY A 141 -9.81 2.35 -28.92
CA GLY A 141 -10.70 1.50 -29.71
C GLY A 141 -9.97 0.76 -30.83
N ILE A 142 -8.92 1.36 -31.38
CA ILE A 142 -8.07 0.74 -32.40
C ILE A 142 -7.18 -0.32 -31.76
N ALA A 143 -6.49 0.02 -30.64
CA ALA A 143 -5.63 -0.91 -29.93
C ALA A 143 -6.39 -2.12 -29.36
N ALA A 144 -7.61 -1.91 -28.84
CA ALA A 144 -8.46 -2.97 -28.32
C ALA A 144 -8.87 -4.01 -29.40
N LYS A 145 -9.03 -3.59 -30.65
CA LYS A 145 -9.34 -4.50 -31.77
C LYS A 145 -8.18 -5.45 -32.08
N PHE A 146 -6.95 -4.98 -31.90
CA PHE A 146 -5.75 -5.78 -32.19
C PHE A 146 -5.18 -6.52 -30.96
N PHE A 147 -5.49 -6.04 -29.76
CA PHE A 147 -4.96 -6.59 -28.48
C PHE A 147 -6.07 -6.74 -27.43
N PRO A 148 -6.81 -7.88 -27.42
CA PRO A 148 -7.91 -8.10 -26.47
C PRO A 148 -7.53 -7.96 -24.98
N ALA A 149 -6.29 -8.30 -24.62
CA ALA A 149 -5.78 -8.13 -23.25
C ALA A 149 -5.70 -6.65 -22.84
N LEU A 150 -5.43 -5.74 -23.79
CA LEU A 150 -5.46 -4.30 -23.56
C LEU A 150 -6.90 -3.80 -23.35
N ALA A 151 -7.87 -4.35 -24.07
CA ALA A 151 -9.28 -4.00 -23.91
C ALA A 151 -9.79 -4.37 -22.49
N PHE A 152 -9.40 -5.52 -21.97
CA PHE A 152 -9.74 -5.92 -20.60
C PHE A 152 -9.10 -5.00 -19.56
N ALA A 153 -7.80 -4.75 -19.67
CA ALA A 153 -7.08 -3.85 -18.77
C ALA A 153 -7.64 -2.42 -18.79
N GLU A 154 -8.10 -1.98 -19.94
CA GLU A 154 -8.69 -0.68 -20.16
C GLU A 154 -10.03 -0.49 -19.44
N ASN A 155 -10.89 -1.50 -19.45
CA ASN A 155 -12.18 -1.46 -18.76
C ASN A 155 -12.01 -1.40 -17.23
N LEU A 156 -10.83 -1.71 -16.70
CA LEU A 156 -10.48 -1.61 -15.28
C LEU A 156 -9.88 -0.26 -14.90
N LEU A 157 -9.44 0.55 -15.88
CA LEU A 157 -8.86 1.85 -15.61
C LEU A 157 -9.95 2.92 -15.52
N PRO A 158 -9.94 3.74 -14.46
CA PRO A 158 -10.84 4.89 -14.38
C PRO A 158 -10.49 5.92 -15.48
N GLU A 159 -11.39 6.85 -15.73
CA GLU A 159 -11.06 8.03 -16.52
C GLU A 159 -9.95 8.81 -15.83
N ILE A 160 -8.85 9.02 -16.56
CA ILE A 160 -7.69 9.73 -16.01
C ILE A 160 -7.89 11.24 -16.22
N PRO A 161 -8.00 12.02 -15.13
CA PRO A 161 -8.16 13.46 -15.22
C PRO A 161 -6.87 14.14 -15.71
N PRO A 162 -6.92 15.46 -16.03
CA PRO A 162 -5.71 16.24 -16.32
C PRO A 162 -4.72 16.16 -15.16
N GLN A 163 -3.45 15.90 -15.49
CA GLN A 163 -2.43 15.77 -14.46
C GLN A 163 -2.19 17.10 -13.74
N GLN A 164 -2.17 17.05 -12.42
CA GLN A 164 -2.05 18.22 -11.55
C GLN A 164 -0.58 18.49 -11.18
N SER A 165 -0.24 19.76 -11.00
CA SER A 165 0.97 20.18 -10.30
C SER A 165 0.63 20.50 -8.84
N TRP A 166 1.46 20.00 -7.92
CA TRP A 166 1.25 20.18 -6.49
C TRP A 166 2.24 21.18 -5.93
N LYS A 167 1.73 22.22 -5.24
CA LYS A 167 2.59 23.17 -4.53
C LYS A 167 3.24 22.48 -3.32
N PRO A 168 4.46 22.88 -2.91
CA PRO A 168 5.10 22.30 -1.73
C PRO A 168 4.37 22.61 -0.42
N CYS A 169 3.54 23.68 -0.39
CA CYS A 169 2.82 24.12 0.78
C CYS A 169 1.48 24.76 0.39
N TYR A 170 0.46 24.48 1.19
CA TYR A 170 -0.87 25.06 1.15
C TYR A 170 -1.16 25.60 2.56
N PRO A 171 -0.93 26.92 2.80
CA PRO A 171 -1.13 27.53 4.12
C PRO A 171 -2.61 27.58 4.47
N ALA A 172 -2.93 27.39 5.75
CA ALA A 172 -4.24 27.73 6.31
C ALA A 172 -4.23 29.20 6.76
N ASP A 173 -5.37 29.89 6.63
CA ASP A 173 -5.50 31.30 7.04
C ASP A 173 -5.29 31.49 8.55
N ASN A 174 -5.80 30.55 9.37
CA ASN A 174 -5.66 30.53 10.83
C ASN A 174 -4.97 29.22 11.23
N ALA A 175 -3.65 29.11 10.98
CA ALA A 175 -2.92 27.87 11.20
C ALA A 175 -2.84 27.50 12.69
N GLN A 176 -3.43 26.37 13.06
CA GLN A 176 -3.34 25.72 14.38
C GLN A 176 -2.26 24.62 14.40
N GLY A 177 -1.83 24.18 13.22
CA GLY A 177 -0.83 23.13 13.10
C GLY A 177 -0.41 22.87 11.65
N GLU A 178 0.51 21.94 11.49
CA GLU A 178 0.97 21.49 10.17
C GLU A 178 0.84 19.99 10.03
N VAL A 179 0.49 19.54 8.82
CA VAL A 179 0.45 18.13 8.44
C VAL A 179 1.14 17.93 7.09
N ALA A 180 1.68 16.76 6.87
CA ALA A 180 2.23 16.37 5.57
C ALA A 180 1.22 15.48 4.82
N LEU A 181 1.01 15.74 3.53
CA LEU A 181 0.11 14.93 2.70
C LEU A 181 0.91 13.98 1.82
N PHE A 182 0.59 12.69 1.94
CA PHE A 182 1.06 11.66 1.02
C PHE A 182 0.17 11.62 -0.22
N LEU A 183 0.73 11.93 -1.38
CA LEU A 183 -0.02 11.98 -2.65
C LEU A 183 -0.29 10.60 -3.25
N GLY A 184 0.63 9.64 -3.04
CA GLY A 184 0.55 8.34 -3.68
C GLY A 184 0.82 8.35 -5.19
N CYS A 185 1.13 7.19 -5.75
CA CYS A 185 1.36 7.04 -7.19
C CYS A 185 0.05 6.99 -7.98
N ALA A 186 -0.90 6.15 -7.56
CA ALA A 186 -2.19 5.99 -8.22
C ALA A 186 -3.13 7.18 -7.97
N THR A 187 -3.26 7.61 -6.71
CA THR A 187 -4.18 8.69 -6.32
C THR A 187 -3.82 10.01 -7.01
N SER A 188 -2.52 10.36 -7.07
CA SER A 188 -2.08 11.59 -7.73
C SER A 188 -2.37 11.65 -9.22
N VAL A 189 -2.53 10.49 -9.87
CA VAL A 189 -2.80 10.35 -11.31
C VAL A 189 -4.28 10.16 -11.61
N ALA A 190 -4.95 9.28 -10.85
CA ALA A 190 -6.31 8.83 -11.16
C ALA A 190 -7.39 9.56 -10.34
N ASP A 191 -7.05 10.12 -9.17
CA ASP A 191 -7.99 10.78 -8.27
C ASP A 191 -7.37 12.00 -7.58
N PRO A 192 -6.91 13.01 -8.34
CA PRO A 192 -6.36 14.24 -7.78
C PRO A 192 -7.42 15.09 -7.06
N ASP A 193 -8.71 14.87 -7.33
CA ASP A 193 -9.80 15.63 -6.72
C ASP A 193 -9.94 15.29 -5.24
N THR A 194 -9.81 14.02 -4.86
CA THR A 194 -9.76 13.60 -3.45
C THR A 194 -8.59 14.25 -2.71
N LEU A 195 -7.42 14.37 -3.35
CA LEU A 195 -6.27 15.07 -2.74
C LEU A 195 -6.54 16.56 -2.57
N ARG A 196 -7.19 17.22 -3.54
CA ARG A 196 -7.58 18.64 -3.42
C ARG A 196 -8.61 18.86 -2.33
N ALA A 197 -9.64 18.01 -2.28
CA ALA A 197 -10.64 18.05 -1.22
C ALA A 197 -10.00 17.86 0.17
N THR A 198 -9.03 16.95 0.27
CA THR A 198 -8.26 16.74 1.51
C THR A 198 -7.51 17.98 1.93
N ILE A 199 -6.80 18.64 1.01
CA ILE A 199 -6.09 19.89 1.29
C ILE A 199 -7.07 20.97 1.75
N TYR A 200 -8.20 21.12 1.05
CA TYR A 200 -9.22 22.09 1.37
C TYR A 200 -9.79 21.88 2.78
N VAL A 201 -10.21 20.66 3.10
CA VAL A 201 -10.80 20.36 4.42
C VAL A 201 -9.79 20.53 5.55
N LEU A 202 -8.53 20.09 5.35
CA LEU A 202 -7.47 20.30 6.34
C LEU A 202 -7.18 21.79 6.57
N ASN A 203 -7.19 22.62 5.51
CA ASN A 203 -7.04 24.07 5.66
C ASN A 203 -8.23 24.70 6.40
N CYS A 204 -9.48 24.25 6.13
CA CYS A 204 -10.66 24.70 6.89
C CYS A 204 -10.55 24.36 8.39
N LEU A 205 -9.94 23.23 8.73
CA LEU A 205 -9.65 22.82 10.10
C LEU A 205 -8.40 23.50 10.70
N GLY A 206 -7.82 24.49 10.03
CA GLY A 206 -6.66 25.23 10.51
C GLY A 206 -5.31 24.50 10.36
N TYR A 207 -5.21 23.49 9.52
CA TYR A 207 -3.94 22.79 9.27
C TYR A 207 -3.29 23.29 7.97
N THR A 208 -2.06 23.81 8.08
CA THR A 208 -1.21 24.02 6.91
C THR A 208 -0.75 22.69 6.33
N VAL A 209 -0.99 22.46 5.04
CA VAL A 209 -0.67 21.19 4.38
C VAL A 209 0.66 21.29 3.64
N ARG A 210 1.64 20.51 4.09
CA ARG A 210 2.94 20.33 3.42
C ARG A 210 2.85 19.16 2.45
N VAL A 211 3.34 19.36 1.21
CA VAL A 211 3.41 18.33 0.18
C VAL A 211 4.88 18.14 -0.22
N PRO A 212 5.60 17.24 0.43
CA PRO A 212 7.01 17.00 0.09
C PRO A 212 7.15 16.59 -1.38
N GLN A 213 8.03 17.27 -2.11
CA GLN A 213 8.16 17.06 -3.57
C GLN A 213 8.91 15.77 -3.90
N ASN A 214 9.77 15.29 -2.99
CA ASN A 214 10.61 14.10 -3.18
C ASN A 214 9.98 12.79 -2.68
N GLN A 215 8.68 12.80 -2.35
CA GLN A 215 7.99 11.57 -1.97
C GLN A 215 7.90 10.58 -3.15
N SER A 216 7.79 9.30 -2.84
CA SER A 216 7.74 8.17 -3.77
C SER A 216 6.43 7.39 -3.66
N CYS A 217 6.29 6.27 -4.38
CA CYS A 217 5.25 5.28 -4.10
C CYS A 217 5.39 4.72 -2.68
N CYS A 218 4.28 4.25 -2.09
CA CYS A 218 4.30 3.55 -0.80
C CYS A 218 4.99 2.15 -0.87
N GLY A 219 5.37 1.71 -2.07
CA GLY A 219 5.99 0.39 -2.27
C GLY A 219 5.02 -0.79 -2.21
N GLY A 220 3.71 -0.56 -2.07
CA GLY A 220 2.72 -1.63 -1.89
C GLY A 220 2.68 -2.62 -3.04
N ILE A 221 2.74 -2.15 -4.31
CA ILE A 221 2.75 -3.01 -5.50
C ILE A 221 4.03 -3.86 -5.54
N ALA A 222 5.20 -3.25 -5.31
CA ALA A 222 6.47 -3.97 -5.24
C ALA A 222 6.45 -5.04 -4.14
N ARG A 223 5.92 -4.71 -2.96
CA ARG A 223 5.79 -5.64 -1.85
C ARG A 223 4.87 -6.82 -2.17
N GLN A 224 3.72 -6.55 -2.80
CA GLN A 224 2.78 -7.59 -3.21
C GLN A 224 3.34 -8.50 -4.30
N SER A 225 4.24 -8.01 -5.15
CA SER A 225 4.96 -8.82 -6.14
C SER A 225 6.19 -9.52 -5.57
N GLY A 226 6.45 -9.42 -4.27
CA GLY A 226 7.60 -10.03 -3.60
C GLY A 226 8.92 -9.29 -3.76
N ALA A 227 8.91 -8.07 -4.34
CA ALA A 227 10.09 -7.21 -4.50
C ALA A 227 10.35 -6.38 -3.23
N ALA A 228 10.69 -7.07 -2.14
CA ALA A 228 10.84 -6.48 -0.81
C ALA A 228 11.88 -5.34 -0.77
N GLU A 229 13.04 -5.52 -1.42
CA GLU A 229 14.10 -4.49 -1.48
C GLU A 229 13.64 -3.22 -2.20
N THR A 230 12.88 -3.37 -3.30
CA THR A 230 12.32 -2.23 -4.02
C THR A 230 11.30 -1.47 -3.17
N SER A 231 10.44 -2.21 -2.45
CA SER A 231 9.49 -1.62 -1.51
C SER A 231 10.20 -0.87 -0.38
N ALA A 232 11.22 -1.48 0.22
CA ALA A 232 12.03 -0.86 1.29
C ALA A 232 12.68 0.44 0.83
N ARG A 233 13.29 0.46 -0.37
CA ARG A 233 13.90 1.66 -0.94
C ARG A 233 12.88 2.80 -1.15
N MET A 234 11.66 2.48 -1.61
CA MET A 234 10.58 3.47 -1.76
C MET A 234 10.11 4.02 -0.42
N LEU A 235 9.99 3.18 0.60
CA LEU A 235 9.61 3.58 1.96
C LEU A 235 10.69 4.47 2.61
N GLU A 236 11.96 4.13 2.45
CA GLU A 236 13.08 4.92 2.94
C GLU A 236 13.12 6.31 2.28
N LYS A 237 12.84 6.38 0.97
CA LYS A 237 12.73 7.66 0.25
C LYS A 237 11.58 8.52 0.80
N ASN A 238 10.45 7.90 1.15
CA ASN A 238 9.34 8.58 1.81
C ASN A 238 9.72 9.04 3.22
N ALA A 239 10.44 8.21 4.00
CA ALA A 239 10.91 8.60 5.33
C ALA A 239 11.75 9.87 5.29
N ARG A 240 12.69 9.94 4.35
CA ARG A 240 13.51 11.16 4.14
C ARG A 240 12.69 12.35 3.67
N ALA A 241 11.71 12.13 2.78
CA ALA A 241 10.88 13.21 2.24
C ALA A 241 9.97 13.85 3.31
N PHE A 242 9.42 13.04 4.22
CA PHE A 242 8.51 13.51 5.28
C PHE A 242 9.24 13.99 6.54
N GLY A 243 10.54 13.74 6.67
CA GLY A 243 11.28 14.06 7.90
C GLY A 243 10.71 13.34 9.12
N GLU A 244 10.95 13.85 10.34
CA GLU A 244 10.58 13.14 11.56
C GLU A 244 9.38 13.72 12.31
N ASN A 245 9.01 14.97 12.09
CA ASN A 245 8.19 15.73 13.03
C ASN A 245 6.73 15.95 12.63
N LEU A 246 6.36 15.77 11.37
CA LEU A 246 5.00 16.07 10.93
C LEU A 246 4.12 14.81 10.92
N PRO A 247 2.84 14.93 11.35
CA PRO A 247 1.84 13.93 11.05
C PRO A 247 1.70 13.76 9.53
N VAL A 248 1.60 12.52 9.06
CA VAL A 248 1.47 12.18 7.63
C VAL A 248 0.07 11.70 7.36
N ILE A 249 -0.65 12.42 6.52
CA ILE A 249 -2.02 12.08 6.12
C ILE A 249 -1.99 11.28 4.82
N SER A 250 -2.66 10.13 4.81
CA SER A 250 -2.87 9.29 3.63
C SER A 250 -4.36 9.21 3.30
N VAL A 251 -4.72 9.40 2.02
CA VAL A 251 -6.11 9.23 1.54
C VAL A 251 -6.38 7.82 1.02
N ALA A 252 -5.35 6.98 0.94
CA ALA A 252 -5.45 5.60 0.48
C ALA A 252 -5.03 4.64 1.59
N SER A 253 -5.98 3.89 2.15
CA SER A 253 -5.77 2.99 3.29
C SER A 253 -4.67 1.95 3.04
N GLY A 254 -4.61 1.36 1.85
CA GLY A 254 -3.55 0.40 1.50
C GLY A 254 -2.15 1.01 1.48
N CYS A 255 -2.01 2.27 1.04
CA CYS A 255 -0.76 3.02 1.13
C CYS A 255 -0.46 3.40 2.58
N GLY A 256 -1.47 3.86 3.33
CA GLY A 256 -1.36 4.24 4.73
C GLY A 256 -0.85 3.10 5.59
N CYS A 257 -1.34 1.86 5.41
CA CYS A 257 -0.84 0.69 6.12
C CYS A 257 0.66 0.47 5.89
N GLY A 258 1.12 0.51 4.64
CA GLY A 258 2.54 0.34 4.30
C GLY A 258 3.44 1.44 4.86
N LEU A 259 2.98 2.69 4.78
CA LEU A 259 3.70 3.82 5.36
C LEU A 259 3.76 3.74 6.89
N ARG A 260 2.66 3.33 7.55
CA ARG A 260 2.60 3.19 9.01
C ARG A 260 3.57 2.13 9.53
N ASP A 261 3.77 1.03 8.81
CA ASP A 261 4.76 0.02 9.20
C ASP A 261 6.17 0.60 9.27
N HIS A 262 6.48 1.62 8.46
CA HIS A 262 7.81 2.22 8.36
C HIS A 262 7.93 3.52 9.16
N LEU A 263 6.93 4.42 9.07
CA LEU A 263 6.94 5.73 9.70
C LEU A 263 6.25 5.75 11.09
N GLY A 264 5.62 4.65 11.49
CA GLY A 264 4.95 4.52 12.79
C GLY A 264 3.58 5.22 12.86
N GLU A 265 3.17 5.52 14.09
CA GLU A 265 1.83 6.05 14.43
C GLU A 265 1.56 7.46 13.89
N ARG A 266 2.58 8.16 13.42
CA ARG A 266 2.40 9.48 12.79
C ARG A 266 1.70 9.43 11.43
N VAL A 267 1.55 8.24 10.83
CA VAL A 267 0.77 8.04 9.61
C VAL A 267 -0.69 7.79 9.98
N THR A 268 -1.58 8.67 9.53
CA THR A 268 -3.01 8.59 9.81
C THR A 268 -3.81 8.60 8.51
N ASP A 269 -4.84 7.76 8.43
CA ASP A 269 -5.82 7.83 7.36
C ASP A 269 -6.65 9.11 7.49
N ILE A 270 -6.96 9.78 6.37
CA ILE A 270 -7.73 11.03 6.40
C ILE A 270 -9.06 10.88 7.12
N SER A 271 -9.77 9.77 6.95
CA SER A 271 -11.06 9.54 7.61
C SER A 271 -10.90 9.44 9.13
N ALA A 272 -9.85 8.77 9.61
CA ALA A 272 -9.55 8.68 11.03
C ALA A 272 -9.12 10.03 11.61
N PHE A 273 -8.35 10.81 10.84
CA PHE A 273 -7.95 12.16 11.23
C PHE A 273 -9.17 13.09 11.37
N LEU A 274 -10.07 13.07 10.38
CA LEU A 274 -11.29 13.87 10.37
C LEU A 274 -12.26 13.46 11.47
N ALA A 275 -12.36 12.16 11.78
CA ALA A 275 -13.20 11.66 12.86
C ALA A 275 -12.74 12.10 14.27
N ALA A 276 -11.45 12.39 14.40
CA ALA A 276 -10.84 12.87 15.65
C ALA A 276 -10.69 14.40 15.72
N ALA A 277 -10.97 15.11 14.61
CA ALA A 277 -10.83 16.55 14.53
C ALA A 277 -11.97 17.26 15.27
N ASP A 278 -11.66 18.40 15.86
CA ASP A 278 -12.65 19.35 16.37
C ASP A 278 -13.21 20.16 15.19
N TRP A 279 -14.51 20.04 14.93
CA TRP A 279 -15.19 20.72 13.84
C TRP A 279 -15.74 22.08 14.24
N GLY A 280 -15.62 22.47 15.52
CA GLY A 280 -16.29 23.63 16.07
C GLY A 280 -17.82 23.47 16.10
N ASP A 281 -18.49 24.33 16.82
CA ASP A 281 -19.96 24.42 16.83
C ASP A 281 -20.49 25.18 15.60
#